data_5d01297dc362594488cfbd1265e0c4c6
#
_entry.id   5d01297dc362594488cfbd1265e0c4c6
#
_cell.length_a   1.000
_cell.length_b   1.000
_cell.length_c   1.000
_cell.angle_alpha   90.00
_cell.angle_beta   90.00
_cell.angle_gamma   90.00
#
_symmetry.space_group_name_H-M   'P 1'
#
loop_
_entity.id
_entity.type
_entity.pdbx_description
1 polymer ?
#
loop_
_entity_poly.entity_id
_entity_poly.type
_entity_poly.pdbx_seq_one_letter_code
_entity_poly.pdbx_strand_id
1 'polypeptide(L)'
;MRLSILCGLISSASIMAGQLIGRVVDSETNLPIPSRVYLETQNGESLTVSSIGEDSSAVVYEVERGKGKEIHTTLSAHPFTANVDAGSYRLIVERGKEYTPSTQIVEVNDSRTEVTVKLDRWINMQERGWYSGDTHVHREIADLPNLQLAEDLNVALPLTYWVREFRSKPLGDSGPNAAPQPSATLIELDSNHVIWSINTEYEIFTVDKKQH
;
A
#
# COMPACT_ATOMS: atom_id res chain seq x y z
N MET A 1 54.29 -37.59 -17.57
CA MET A 1 52.88 -37.51 -17.07
C MET A 1 52.47 -36.07 -17.19
N ARG A 2 51.71 -35.66 -18.24
CA ARG A 2 51.24 -34.27 -18.44
C ARG A 2 49.83 -34.15 -17.90
N LEU A 3 49.65 -33.33 -16.87
CA LEU A 3 48.37 -33.03 -16.27
C LEU A 3 47.72 -31.91 -17.06
N SER A 4 46.67 -32.21 -17.83
CA SER A 4 45.84 -31.22 -18.50
C SER A 4 44.78 -30.68 -17.54
N ILE A 5 44.92 -29.42 -17.16
CA ILE A 5 43.90 -28.71 -16.39
C ILE A 5 42.82 -28.22 -17.36
N LEU A 6 41.64 -28.83 -17.26
CA LEU A 6 40.44 -28.41 -18.00
C LEU A 6 39.84 -27.21 -17.25
N CYS A 7 40.06 -26.01 -17.80
CA CYS A 7 39.46 -24.79 -17.27
C CYS A 7 38.00 -24.71 -17.77
N GLY A 8 37.06 -25.05 -16.94
CA GLY A 8 35.64 -24.91 -17.25
C GLY A 8 35.25 -23.42 -17.24
N LEU A 9 34.89 -22.88 -18.39
CA LEU A 9 34.26 -21.57 -18.52
C LEU A 9 32.84 -21.66 -17.90
N ILE A 10 32.67 -21.11 -16.70
CA ILE A 10 31.37 -20.85 -16.15
C ILE A 10 30.83 -19.62 -16.90
N SER A 11 29.96 -19.86 -17.88
CA SER A 11 29.18 -18.79 -18.52
C SER A 11 28.17 -18.28 -17.53
N SER A 12 28.42 -17.14 -16.92
CA SER A 12 27.39 -16.40 -16.18
C SER A 12 26.39 -15.86 -17.20
N ALA A 13 25.24 -16.49 -17.31
CA ALA A 13 24.10 -15.91 -18.01
C ALA A 13 23.78 -14.60 -17.32
N SER A 14 23.97 -13.48 -18.01
CA SER A 14 23.43 -12.20 -17.56
C SER A 14 21.91 -12.31 -17.58
N ILE A 15 21.28 -12.35 -16.41
CA ILE A 15 19.84 -12.24 -16.28
C ILE A 15 19.50 -10.82 -16.72
N MET A 16 18.79 -10.70 -17.83
CA MET A 16 18.31 -9.40 -18.32
C MET A 16 17.09 -9.04 -17.50
N ALA A 17 17.15 -7.91 -16.80
CA ALA A 17 16.01 -7.39 -16.06
C ALA A 17 14.90 -6.97 -17.05
N GLY A 18 13.72 -7.53 -16.89
CA GLY A 18 12.52 -7.11 -17.59
C GLY A 18 11.87 -5.92 -16.88
N GLN A 19 10.98 -5.25 -17.58
CA GLN A 19 10.15 -4.19 -17.00
C GLN A 19 8.69 -4.59 -17.07
N LEU A 20 8.06 -4.76 -15.90
CA LEU A 20 6.61 -4.86 -15.77
C LEU A 20 6.03 -3.45 -15.69
N ILE A 21 5.05 -3.14 -16.53
CA ILE A 21 4.22 -1.94 -16.43
C ILE A 21 2.77 -2.36 -16.29
N GLY A 22 2.12 -1.92 -15.23
CA GLY A 22 0.73 -2.24 -14.96
C GLY A 22 -0.12 -0.99 -14.80
N ARG A 23 -1.42 -1.17 -15.00
CA ARG A 23 -2.44 -0.19 -14.64
C ARG A 23 -3.64 -0.91 -14.05
N VAL A 24 -4.28 -0.27 -13.08
CA VAL A 24 -5.51 -0.77 -12.47
C VAL A 24 -6.66 0.14 -12.89
N VAL A 25 -7.73 -0.46 -13.36
CA VAL A 25 -8.92 0.27 -13.81
C VAL A 25 -10.17 -0.36 -13.23
N ASP A 26 -11.18 0.47 -13.01
CA ASP A 26 -12.53 0.00 -12.75
C ASP A 26 -13.08 -0.67 -14.01
N SER A 27 -13.71 -1.84 -13.87
CA SER A 27 -14.13 -2.67 -15.01
C SER A 27 -15.28 -2.07 -15.81
N GLU A 28 -16.15 -1.28 -15.16
CA GLU A 28 -17.31 -0.67 -15.78
C GLU A 28 -16.94 0.63 -16.52
N THR A 29 -16.19 1.50 -15.85
CA THR A 29 -15.86 2.83 -16.38
C THR A 29 -14.58 2.86 -17.21
N ASN A 30 -13.70 1.86 -17.04
CA ASN A 30 -12.32 1.80 -17.55
C ASN A 30 -11.43 2.99 -17.10
N LEU A 31 -11.83 3.72 -16.08
CA LEU A 31 -11.03 4.78 -15.48
C LEU A 31 -9.98 4.19 -14.53
N PRO A 32 -8.78 4.77 -14.48
CA PRO A 32 -7.78 4.40 -13.48
C PRO A 32 -8.31 4.61 -12.06
N ILE A 33 -8.01 3.65 -11.18
CA ILE A 33 -8.42 3.72 -9.77
C ILE A 33 -7.24 3.43 -8.83
N PRO A 34 -7.17 4.10 -7.66
CA PRO A 34 -6.21 3.79 -6.62
C PRO A 34 -6.40 2.36 -6.13
N SER A 35 -5.32 1.68 -5.78
CA SER A 35 -5.37 0.27 -5.41
C SER A 35 -4.15 -0.16 -4.59
N ARG A 36 -4.27 -1.30 -3.95
CA ARG A 36 -3.18 -2.02 -3.30
C ARG A 36 -2.69 -3.13 -4.22
N VAL A 37 -1.37 -3.19 -4.41
CA VAL A 37 -0.72 -4.15 -5.30
C VAL A 37 0.25 -5.03 -4.51
N TYR A 38 0.11 -6.34 -4.65
CA TYR A 38 1.06 -7.36 -4.22
C TYR A 38 1.67 -7.98 -5.47
N LEU A 39 2.98 -8.01 -5.53
CA LEU A 39 3.74 -8.68 -6.58
C LEU A 39 4.63 -9.74 -5.95
N GLU A 40 4.47 -10.98 -6.34
CA GLU A 40 5.18 -12.10 -5.72
C GLU A 40 5.85 -12.98 -6.77
N THR A 41 7.04 -13.44 -6.46
CA THR A 41 7.72 -14.48 -7.25
C THR A 41 7.02 -15.82 -7.06
N GLN A 42 7.33 -16.81 -7.90
CA GLN A 42 6.84 -18.19 -7.73
C GLN A 42 7.29 -18.83 -6.40
N ASN A 43 8.39 -18.37 -5.84
CA ASN A 43 8.89 -18.87 -4.56
C ASN A 43 8.26 -18.16 -3.36
N GLY A 44 7.30 -17.24 -3.59
CA GLY A 44 6.62 -16.50 -2.53
C GLY A 44 7.38 -15.31 -1.98
N GLU A 45 8.44 -14.85 -2.66
CA GLU A 45 9.11 -13.60 -2.34
C GLU A 45 8.25 -12.43 -2.80
N SER A 46 7.96 -11.51 -1.90
CA SER A 46 7.17 -10.31 -2.20
C SER A 46 8.07 -9.18 -2.67
N LEU A 47 7.61 -8.48 -3.69
CA LEU A 47 8.30 -7.36 -4.32
C LEU A 47 7.43 -6.10 -4.24
N THR A 48 8.07 -4.95 -4.21
CA THR A 48 7.40 -3.65 -4.27
C THR A 48 7.30 -3.15 -5.71
N VAL A 49 6.31 -2.30 -5.96
CA VAL A 49 6.16 -1.59 -7.23
C VAL A 49 6.25 -0.08 -7.01
N SER A 50 6.51 0.67 -8.06
CA SER A 50 6.55 2.14 -8.04
C SER A 50 5.48 2.70 -8.95
N SER A 51 4.89 3.85 -8.61
CA SER A 51 3.96 4.55 -9.50
C SER A 51 4.72 5.32 -10.60
N ILE A 52 4.06 5.53 -11.74
CA ILE A 52 4.60 6.24 -12.89
C ILE A 52 3.69 7.41 -13.24
N GLY A 53 4.26 8.59 -13.43
CA GLY A 53 3.58 9.80 -13.88
C GLY A 53 3.88 11.01 -13.00
N GLU A 54 3.62 12.19 -13.51
CA GLU A 54 3.54 13.41 -12.72
C GLU A 54 2.36 13.27 -11.76
N ASP A 55 2.46 13.80 -10.57
CA ASP A 55 1.44 13.70 -9.51
C ASP A 55 1.09 12.27 -9.05
N SER A 56 1.83 11.27 -9.54
CA SER A 56 1.66 9.89 -9.09
C SER A 56 2.29 9.67 -7.71
N SER A 57 1.71 8.77 -6.92
CA SER A 57 2.25 8.39 -5.61
C SER A 57 2.14 6.90 -5.35
N ALA A 58 3.09 6.40 -4.56
CA ALA A 58 3.11 5.03 -4.09
C ALA A 58 3.55 5.01 -2.63
N VAL A 59 2.84 4.27 -1.78
CA VAL A 59 3.19 4.06 -0.38
C VAL A 59 3.51 2.59 -0.19
N VAL A 60 4.76 2.30 0.13
CA VAL A 60 5.22 0.94 0.42
C VAL A 60 4.85 0.57 1.86
N TYR A 61 4.27 -0.60 2.01
CA TYR A 61 4.02 -1.23 3.29
C TYR A 61 4.91 -2.46 3.44
N GLU A 62 5.67 -2.50 4.52
CA GLU A 62 6.60 -3.58 4.81
C GLU A 62 6.66 -3.80 6.31
N VAL A 63 5.93 -4.81 6.81
CA VAL A 63 5.78 -5.06 8.25
C VAL A 63 5.96 -6.53 8.59
N GLU A 64 6.76 -6.79 9.61
CA GLU A 64 6.90 -8.12 10.19
C GLU A 64 5.57 -8.58 10.82
N ARG A 65 5.13 -9.79 10.46
CA ARG A 65 3.90 -10.43 10.95
C ARG A 65 4.19 -11.82 11.47
N GLY A 66 4.50 -11.93 12.75
CA GLY A 66 4.80 -13.23 13.36
C GLY A 66 6.00 -13.93 12.72
N LYS A 67 5.76 -14.95 11.88
CA LYS A 67 6.81 -15.69 11.17
C LYS A 67 7.03 -15.26 9.73
N GLY A 68 6.30 -14.26 9.27
CA GLY A 68 6.35 -13.75 7.90
C GLY A 68 6.43 -12.24 7.86
N LYS A 69 6.50 -11.72 6.66
CA LYS A 69 6.56 -10.29 6.36
C LYS A 69 5.46 -9.96 5.36
N GLU A 70 4.66 -8.96 5.67
CA GLU A 70 3.67 -8.45 4.74
C GLU A 70 4.29 -7.32 3.94
N ILE A 71 4.30 -7.46 2.61
CA ILE A 71 4.83 -6.45 1.69
C ILE A 71 3.81 -6.19 0.60
N HIS A 72 3.44 -4.93 0.44
CA HIS A 72 2.62 -4.48 -0.69
C HIS A 72 2.88 -3.00 -0.98
N THR A 73 2.36 -2.52 -2.10
CA THR A 73 2.41 -1.11 -2.45
C THR A 73 1.01 -0.59 -2.70
N THR A 74 0.67 0.51 -2.04
CA THR A 74 -0.57 1.24 -2.30
C THR A 74 -0.29 2.32 -3.33
N LEU A 75 -1.07 2.33 -4.39
CA LEU A 75 -0.87 3.18 -5.57
C LEU A 75 -2.00 4.20 -5.72
N SER A 76 -1.66 5.40 -6.14
CA SER A 76 -2.62 6.35 -6.72
C SER A 76 -3.17 5.81 -8.05
N ALA A 77 -4.16 6.50 -8.62
CA ALA A 77 -4.81 6.13 -9.90
C ALA A 77 -3.89 6.35 -11.11
N HIS A 78 -2.68 5.80 -11.08
CA HIS A 78 -1.65 5.93 -12.10
C HIS A 78 -1.06 4.57 -12.46
N PRO A 79 -0.42 4.42 -13.63
CA PRO A 79 0.33 3.22 -13.93
C PRO A 79 1.45 2.97 -12.92
N PHE A 80 1.81 1.70 -12.76
CA PHE A 80 2.91 1.28 -11.91
C PHE A 80 3.99 0.53 -12.70
N THR A 81 5.17 0.41 -12.14
CA THR A 81 6.27 -0.37 -12.73
C THR A 81 7.01 -1.17 -11.67
N ALA A 82 7.57 -2.30 -12.11
CA ALA A 82 8.58 -3.05 -11.40
C ALA A 82 9.68 -3.49 -12.37
N ASN A 83 10.93 -3.33 -11.97
CA ASN A 83 12.07 -3.89 -12.67
C ASN A 83 12.38 -5.24 -12.01
N VAL A 84 12.11 -6.31 -12.71
CA VAL A 84 12.19 -7.68 -12.20
C VAL A 84 12.81 -8.59 -13.27
N ASP A 85 13.37 -9.71 -12.86
CA ASP A 85 13.92 -10.68 -13.81
C ASP A 85 12.81 -11.27 -14.70
N ALA A 86 13.16 -11.75 -15.88
CA ALA A 86 12.23 -12.47 -16.72
C ALA A 86 11.72 -13.73 -15.99
N GLY A 87 10.41 -13.92 -15.94
CA GLY A 87 9.81 -15.01 -15.20
C GLY A 87 8.32 -14.84 -14.96
N SER A 88 7.76 -15.75 -14.18
CA SER A 88 6.34 -15.81 -13.84
C SER A 88 6.12 -15.21 -12.45
N TYR A 89 5.19 -14.29 -12.34
CA TYR A 89 4.86 -13.55 -11.11
C TYR A 89 3.38 -13.66 -10.81
N ARG A 90 3.05 -13.75 -9.52
CA ARG A 90 1.68 -13.60 -9.05
C ARG A 90 1.41 -12.14 -8.75
N LEU A 91 0.48 -11.54 -9.47
CA LEU A 91 0.01 -10.18 -9.28
C LEU A 91 -1.36 -10.21 -8.63
N ILE A 92 -1.48 -9.66 -7.43
CA ILE A 92 -2.74 -9.52 -6.69
C ILE A 92 -3.02 -8.03 -6.57
N VAL A 93 -4.24 -7.63 -6.89
CA VAL A 93 -4.68 -6.23 -6.80
C VAL A 93 -6.00 -6.17 -6.04
N GLU A 94 -6.05 -5.27 -5.07
CA GLU A 94 -7.19 -5.07 -4.20
C GLU A 94 -7.57 -3.58 -4.14
N ARG A 95 -8.85 -3.30 -3.92
CA ARG A 95 -9.36 -1.97 -3.61
C ARG A 95 -10.53 -2.09 -2.63
N GLY A 96 -10.32 -1.65 -1.40
CA GLY A 96 -11.34 -1.64 -0.36
C GLY A 96 -12.13 -2.95 -0.23
N LYS A 97 -13.34 -2.85 0.28
CA LYS A 97 -14.23 -4.02 0.52
C LYS A 97 -15.34 -4.16 -0.52
N GLU A 98 -15.54 -3.14 -1.33
CA GLU A 98 -16.63 -3.11 -2.33
C GLU A 98 -16.17 -3.57 -3.72
N TYR A 99 -14.87 -3.86 -3.87
CA TYR A 99 -14.29 -4.42 -5.09
C TYR A 99 -13.88 -5.87 -4.89
N THR A 100 -14.09 -6.67 -5.92
CA THR A 100 -13.59 -8.05 -5.95
C THR A 100 -12.10 -8.04 -6.23
N PRO A 101 -11.26 -8.64 -5.37
CA PRO A 101 -9.82 -8.75 -5.62
C PRO A 101 -9.51 -9.50 -6.92
N SER A 102 -8.49 -9.03 -7.62
CA SER A 102 -7.98 -9.71 -8.82
C SER A 102 -6.67 -10.43 -8.50
N THR A 103 -6.56 -11.68 -8.92
CA THR A 103 -5.32 -12.45 -8.85
C THR A 103 -5.01 -13.04 -10.21
N GLN A 104 -3.82 -12.79 -10.74
CA GLN A 104 -3.39 -13.31 -12.03
C GLN A 104 -1.89 -13.64 -12.04
N ILE A 105 -1.52 -14.56 -12.93
CA ILE A 105 -0.12 -14.84 -13.23
C ILE A 105 0.30 -13.96 -14.41
N VAL A 106 1.43 -13.27 -14.26
CA VAL A 106 1.99 -12.41 -15.30
C VAL A 106 3.36 -12.96 -15.69
N GLU A 107 3.50 -13.28 -16.97
CA GLU A 107 4.78 -13.69 -17.55
C GLU A 107 5.55 -12.43 -17.99
N VAL A 108 6.61 -12.11 -17.25
CA VAL A 108 7.51 -11.00 -17.58
C VAL A 108 8.63 -11.53 -18.46
N ASN A 109 8.82 -10.92 -19.61
CA ASN A 109 9.95 -11.22 -20.51
C ASN A 109 11.13 -10.28 -20.23
N ASP A 110 12.24 -10.49 -20.90
CA ASP A 110 13.47 -9.68 -20.79
C ASP A 110 13.40 -8.29 -21.45
N SER A 111 12.19 -7.86 -21.80
CA SER A 111 11.90 -6.53 -22.32
C SER A 111 10.78 -5.87 -21.49
N ARG A 112 9.89 -5.12 -22.15
CA ARG A 112 8.74 -4.49 -21.51
C ARG A 112 7.51 -5.40 -21.60
N THR A 113 6.91 -5.71 -20.45
CA THR A 113 5.64 -6.41 -20.33
C THR A 113 4.57 -5.45 -19.79
N GLU A 114 3.43 -5.39 -20.45
CA GLU A 114 2.32 -4.53 -20.03
C GLU A 114 1.12 -5.37 -19.55
N VAL A 115 0.49 -4.94 -18.45
CA VAL A 115 -0.69 -5.58 -17.89
C VAL A 115 -1.75 -4.56 -17.54
N THR A 116 -3.01 -4.88 -17.79
CA THR A 116 -4.15 -4.11 -17.30
C THR A 116 -4.97 -4.99 -16.37
N VAL A 117 -5.11 -4.56 -15.13
CA VAL A 117 -5.94 -5.22 -14.12
C VAL A 117 -7.27 -4.49 -14.07
N LYS A 118 -8.38 -5.23 -14.23
CA LYS A 118 -9.73 -4.71 -14.08
C LYS A 118 -10.29 -5.18 -12.75
N LEU A 119 -10.80 -4.26 -11.94
CA LEU A 119 -11.48 -4.58 -10.70
C LEU A 119 -12.98 -4.33 -10.84
N ASP A 120 -13.76 -5.32 -10.43
CA ASP A 120 -15.23 -5.27 -10.45
C ASP A 120 -15.74 -4.77 -9.11
N ARG A 121 -16.49 -3.66 -9.10
CA ARG A 121 -17.25 -3.22 -7.93
C ARG A 121 -18.52 -4.04 -7.82
N TRP A 122 -18.63 -4.87 -6.80
CA TRP A 122 -19.81 -5.75 -6.59
C TRP A 122 -20.95 -5.05 -5.84
N ILE A 123 -20.68 -3.97 -5.14
CA ILE A 123 -21.67 -3.11 -4.45
C ILE A 123 -21.17 -1.68 -4.36
N ASN A 124 -22.10 -0.72 -4.36
CA ASN A 124 -21.83 0.69 -4.03
C ASN A 124 -22.71 1.09 -2.83
N MET A 125 -22.12 1.10 -1.63
CA MET A 125 -22.84 1.43 -0.41
C MET A 125 -23.14 2.91 -0.28
N GLN A 126 -22.35 3.78 -0.88
CA GLN A 126 -22.59 5.22 -0.88
C GLN A 126 -23.90 5.60 -1.57
N GLU A 127 -24.25 4.93 -2.67
CA GLU A 127 -25.54 5.11 -3.35
C GLU A 127 -26.72 4.71 -2.49
N ARG A 128 -26.46 3.94 -1.44
CA ARG A 128 -27.46 3.51 -0.43
C ARG A 128 -27.44 4.38 0.83
N GLY A 129 -26.62 5.45 0.84
CA GLY A 129 -26.48 6.35 1.99
C GLY A 129 -25.60 5.84 3.13
N TRP A 130 -24.75 4.83 2.87
CA TRP A 130 -23.82 4.27 3.86
C TRP A 130 -22.37 4.63 3.50
N TYR A 131 -21.62 5.07 4.51
CA TYR A 131 -20.24 5.50 4.36
C TYR A 131 -19.35 4.70 5.31
N SER A 132 -18.22 4.24 4.79
CA SER A 132 -17.19 3.55 5.56
C SER A 132 -16.29 4.54 6.29
N GLY A 133 -15.76 4.15 7.45
CA GLY A 133 -14.85 5.00 8.20
C GLY A 133 -13.91 4.21 9.10
N ASP A 134 -12.70 4.73 9.29
CA ASP A 134 -11.75 4.25 10.27
C ASP A 134 -11.39 5.36 11.24
N THR A 135 -11.68 5.15 12.52
CA THR A 135 -11.49 6.12 13.60
C THR A 135 -10.20 5.91 14.38
N HIS A 136 -9.37 4.95 13.97
CA HIS A 136 -8.16 4.57 14.70
C HIS A 136 -6.99 4.29 13.74
N VAL A 137 -6.54 5.32 13.03
CA VAL A 137 -5.54 5.18 11.97
C VAL A 137 -4.17 5.61 12.46
N HIS A 138 -3.22 4.67 12.53
CA HIS A 138 -1.80 4.91 12.82
C HIS A 138 -1.01 5.13 11.54
N ARG A 139 -1.23 6.25 10.86
CA ARG A 139 -0.51 6.61 9.63
C ARG A 139 -0.22 8.10 9.57
N GLU A 140 0.86 8.44 8.91
CA GLU A 140 1.18 9.83 8.61
C GLU A 140 0.10 10.44 7.72
N ILE A 141 -0.29 11.69 8.03
CA ILE A 141 -1.33 12.40 7.24
C ILE A 141 -0.92 12.53 5.77
N ALA A 142 0.37 12.65 5.48
CA ALA A 142 0.87 12.76 4.11
C ALA A 142 0.61 11.51 3.26
N ASP A 143 0.57 10.33 3.87
CA ASP A 143 0.33 9.05 3.18
C ASP A 143 -1.17 8.74 3.02
N LEU A 144 -2.00 9.35 3.89
CA LEU A 144 -3.43 9.02 3.97
C LEU A 144 -4.21 9.22 2.67
N PRO A 145 -3.99 10.27 1.88
CA PRO A 145 -4.73 10.43 0.62
C PRO A 145 -4.62 9.20 -0.28
N ASN A 146 -3.42 8.67 -0.43
CA ASN A 146 -3.18 7.46 -1.23
C ASN A 146 -3.83 6.23 -0.59
N LEU A 147 -3.55 6.00 0.70
CA LEU A 147 -4.04 4.83 1.44
C LEU A 147 -5.57 4.80 1.50
N GLN A 148 -6.20 5.91 1.82
CA GLN A 148 -7.65 6.02 1.97
C GLN A 148 -8.38 5.77 0.65
N LEU A 149 -7.89 6.35 -0.45
CA LEU A 149 -8.48 6.17 -1.76
C LEU A 149 -8.31 4.73 -2.28
N ALA A 150 -7.18 4.07 -1.96
CA ALA A 150 -6.97 2.68 -2.34
C ALA A 150 -7.79 1.70 -1.49
N GLU A 151 -8.11 2.04 -0.25
CA GLU A 151 -9.04 1.28 0.59
C GLU A 151 -10.51 1.62 0.33
N ASP A 152 -10.80 2.59 -0.53
CA ASP A 152 -12.15 3.10 -0.79
C ASP A 152 -12.87 3.48 0.51
N LEU A 153 -12.13 4.10 1.43
CA LEU A 153 -12.58 4.44 2.78
C LEU A 153 -13.05 5.88 2.81
N ASN A 154 -14.32 6.13 3.12
CA ASN A 154 -14.91 7.47 3.05
C ASN A 154 -14.36 8.44 4.09
N VAL A 155 -14.16 7.98 5.32
CA VAL A 155 -13.71 8.81 6.44
C VAL A 155 -12.50 8.20 7.12
N ALA A 156 -11.41 8.96 7.25
CA ALA A 156 -10.25 8.56 8.03
C ALA A 156 -9.96 9.56 9.15
N LEU A 157 -9.73 9.04 10.36
CA LEU A 157 -9.39 9.80 11.55
C LEU A 157 -8.00 9.36 12.07
N PRO A 158 -6.90 9.93 11.54
CA PRO A 158 -5.57 9.59 12.00
C PRO A 158 -5.36 10.02 13.44
N LEU A 159 -4.66 9.18 14.20
CA LEU A 159 -4.24 9.52 15.55
C LEU A 159 -3.07 10.51 15.47
N THR A 160 -3.26 11.67 16.04
CA THR A 160 -2.29 12.77 16.03
C THR A 160 -1.90 13.26 17.41
N TYR A 161 -2.66 12.82 18.41
CA TYR A 161 -2.39 13.12 19.82
C TYR A 161 -2.53 11.86 20.68
N TRP A 162 -1.79 11.83 21.79
CA TRP A 162 -1.83 10.76 22.78
C TRP A 162 -1.98 11.34 24.18
N VAL A 163 -2.84 10.75 25.02
CA VAL A 163 -2.97 11.04 26.43
C VAL A 163 -2.43 9.84 27.21
N ARG A 164 -1.21 9.97 27.74
CA ARG A 164 -0.50 8.90 28.44
C ARG A 164 -0.52 9.01 29.96
N GLU A 165 -0.94 10.16 30.49
CA GLU A 165 -1.03 10.40 31.92
C GLU A 165 -2.39 10.98 32.30
N PHE A 166 -2.92 10.54 33.44
CA PHE A 166 -4.20 11.04 33.95
C PHE A 166 -4.18 12.55 34.16
N ARG A 167 -5.18 13.24 33.59
CA ARG A 167 -5.33 14.71 33.62
C ARG A 167 -4.22 15.48 32.88
N SER A 168 -3.35 14.82 32.11
CA SER A 168 -2.43 15.52 31.23
C SER A 168 -3.13 16.09 30.01
N LYS A 169 -2.51 17.07 29.36
CA LYS A 169 -2.92 17.50 28.03
C LYS A 169 -2.50 16.46 27.00
N PRO A 170 -3.27 16.30 25.91
CA PRO A 170 -2.83 15.48 24.79
C PRO A 170 -1.46 15.94 24.28
N LEU A 171 -0.57 14.99 24.09
CA LEU A 171 0.74 15.21 23.49
C LEU A 171 0.66 14.75 22.02
N GLY A 172 1.29 15.51 21.15
CA GLY A 172 1.56 15.02 19.81
C GLY A 172 2.53 13.84 19.83
N ASP A 173 2.78 13.23 18.69
CA ASP A 173 3.78 12.18 18.60
C ASP A 173 5.07 12.65 19.25
N SER A 174 5.43 12.00 20.35
CA SER A 174 6.43 12.50 21.29
C SER A 174 7.85 12.04 20.99
N GLY A 175 8.11 11.67 19.75
CA GLY A 175 9.48 11.40 19.31
C GLY A 175 10.30 12.69 19.23
N PRO A 176 11.62 12.63 19.40
CA PRO A 176 12.49 13.81 19.26
C PRO A 176 12.45 14.47 17.87
N ASN A 177 11.84 13.78 16.91
CA ASN A 177 11.61 14.23 15.52
C ASN A 177 10.12 14.37 15.19
N ALA A 178 9.26 14.49 16.19
CA ALA A 178 7.81 14.63 15.96
C ALA A 178 7.53 15.79 15.00
N ALA A 179 6.76 15.52 13.97
CA ALA A 179 6.26 16.54 13.05
C ALA A 179 5.42 17.57 13.83
N PRO A 180 5.37 18.83 13.40
CA PRO A 180 4.46 19.79 13.98
C PRO A 180 3.04 19.25 13.94
N GLN A 181 2.29 19.46 15.04
CA GLN A 181 0.90 19.03 15.12
C GLN A 181 0.08 19.65 13.99
N PRO A 182 -0.78 18.88 13.32
CA PRO A 182 -1.63 19.41 12.28
C PRO A 182 -2.63 20.43 12.85
N SER A 183 -3.03 21.39 12.03
CA SER A 183 -4.20 22.21 12.32
C SER A 183 -5.47 21.39 12.24
N ALA A 184 -6.49 21.73 13.04
CA ALA A 184 -7.81 21.15 12.95
C ALA A 184 -8.42 21.51 11.57
N THR A 185 -8.32 20.63 10.62
CA THR A 185 -8.72 20.86 9.23
C THR A 185 -9.39 19.62 8.67
N LEU A 186 -10.51 19.81 7.98
CA LEU A 186 -11.08 18.80 7.12
C LEU A 186 -10.31 18.81 5.79
N ILE A 187 -9.74 17.68 5.42
CA ILE A 187 -9.08 17.48 4.15
C ILE A 187 -10.04 16.69 3.26
N GLU A 188 -10.54 17.33 2.23
CA GLU A 188 -11.41 16.72 1.23
C GLU A 188 -10.54 16.18 0.09
N LEU A 189 -10.57 14.86 -0.14
CA LEU A 189 -9.84 14.22 -1.22
C LEU A 189 -10.66 14.23 -2.51
N ASP A 190 -11.95 13.99 -2.37
CA ASP A 190 -12.97 14.12 -3.41
C ASP A 190 -14.36 14.27 -2.75
N SER A 191 -15.44 14.13 -3.52
CA SER A 191 -16.82 14.29 -3.02
C SER A 191 -17.23 13.24 -1.97
N ASN A 192 -16.48 12.15 -1.82
CA ASN A 192 -16.84 11.00 -1.02
C ASN A 192 -15.79 10.61 0.03
N HIS A 193 -14.60 11.21 -0.04
CA HIS A 193 -13.47 10.84 0.82
C HIS A 193 -12.92 12.05 1.56
N VAL A 194 -12.92 11.95 2.90
CA VAL A 194 -12.47 13.03 3.78
C VAL A 194 -11.54 12.50 4.88
N ILE A 195 -10.59 13.34 5.30
CA ILE A 195 -9.73 13.09 6.45
C ILE A 195 -9.99 14.20 7.46
N TRP A 196 -10.25 13.85 8.71
CA TRP A 196 -10.22 14.80 9.82
C TRP A 196 -8.88 14.70 10.54
N SER A 197 -8.09 15.75 10.47
CA SER A 197 -6.68 15.75 10.85
C SER A 197 -6.40 15.68 12.37
N ILE A 198 -7.41 15.77 13.22
CA ILE A 198 -7.24 15.75 14.68
C ILE A 198 -7.99 14.58 15.30
N ASN A 199 -7.25 13.71 15.95
CA ASN A 199 -7.78 12.61 16.74
C ASN A 199 -6.85 12.30 17.91
N THR A 200 -7.37 11.72 18.99
CA THR A 200 -6.61 11.47 20.21
C THR A 200 -6.77 10.03 20.66
N GLU A 201 -5.67 9.37 20.91
CA GLU A 201 -5.64 8.09 21.60
C GLU A 201 -5.45 8.29 23.10
N TYR A 202 -6.27 7.62 23.90
CA TYR A 202 -6.14 7.58 25.35
C TYR A 202 -5.52 6.26 25.76
N GLU A 203 -4.28 6.31 26.27
CA GLU A 203 -3.51 5.16 26.74
C GLU A 203 -3.51 5.06 28.28
N ILE A 204 -4.60 5.53 28.93
CA ILE A 204 -4.66 5.59 30.39
C ILE A 204 -5.71 4.61 30.89
N PHE A 205 -5.35 3.37 31.00
CA PHE A 205 -6.16 2.43 31.76
C PHE A 205 -5.29 1.55 32.64
N THR A 206 -5.84 1.23 33.80
CA THR A 206 -5.17 0.38 34.78
C THR A 206 -5.93 -0.94 34.88
N VAL A 207 -5.26 -2.03 34.55
CA VAL A 207 -5.74 -3.39 34.78
C VAL A 207 -4.83 -4.02 35.84
N ASP A 208 -5.42 -4.55 36.91
CA ASP A 208 -4.68 -5.21 38.02
C ASP A 208 -3.55 -4.35 38.59
N LYS A 209 -3.80 -3.06 38.78
CA LYS A 209 -2.85 -2.06 39.28
C LYS A 209 -1.64 -1.79 38.36
N LYS A 210 -1.69 -2.26 37.13
CA LYS A 210 -0.72 -1.88 36.09
C LYS A 210 -1.39 -0.92 35.11
N GLN A 211 -0.68 0.14 34.80
CA GLN A 211 -1.07 1.08 33.75
C GLN A 211 -0.79 0.43 32.40
N HIS A 212 -1.73 0.52 31.49
CA HIS A 212 -1.66 0.06 30.10
C HIS A 212 -1.98 1.20 29.18
#